data_f9ca0825cb8e465136c911d88ab03451
#
_entry.id   f9ca0825cb8e465136c911d88ab03451
#
_cell.length_a   1.000
_cell.length_b   1.000
_cell.length_c   1.000
_cell.angle_alpha   90.00
_cell.angle_beta   90.00
_cell.angle_gamma   90.00
#
_symmetry.space_group_name_H-M   'P 1'
#
loop_
_entity.id
_entity.type
_entity.pdbx_description
1 polymer ?
#
loop_
_entity_poly.entity_id
_entity_poly.type
_entity_poly.pdbx_seq_one_letter_code
_entity_poly.pdbx_strand_id
1 'polypeptide(L)'
;MQLSEFDFPFDASLIASQPSIPRDQARLLVLQPFDRSLAHRRIDALPDLLQPGDLLVVNNTKVVAARVAGRKRPSGAKVEVLFVKDLGEAVWEVLLKGTFLPGQVIEIGPDASAVVVERGADGTKVRVECPIPWPEWLRQHGQMPLPPYLKRAPTDQDREWYQTLFAQHEGAIAAPTAGLHFTPDLLARLQQRGIGLTTVTLHVGIGTFKQVTAEQIEGHRMGAEWMEVGAEAVQAMEQARAAGGRIVAVGTTVVRALETAARAEGRIRPYQGETDIFMTPGFSFRAIDALLTNFHLPRTTLLMLVSALAGTEFLREAYAEAVRERYRFYSYGDAMLIIWEGRNVVRSSSQNVQDEDRPRHWDLKM
;
A
#
# COMPACT_ATOMS: atom_id res chain seq x y z
N MET A 1 -20.05 10.18 6.72
CA MET A 1 -19.01 9.55 7.56
C MET A 1 -18.07 10.63 8.06
N GLN A 2 -17.76 10.65 9.36
CA GLN A 2 -16.93 11.70 9.96
C GLN A 2 -15.48 11.23 10.11
N LEU A 3 -14.52 12.13 9.88
CA LEU A 3 -13.10 11.85 10.02
C LEU A 3 -12.73 11.40 11.45
N SER A 4 -13.46 11.91 12.46
CA SER A 4 -13.28 11.52 13.86
C SER A 4 -13.54 10.04 14.16
N GLU A 5 -14.31 9.35 13.33
CA GLU A 5 -14.56 7.90 13.47
C GLU A 5 -13.30 7.06 13.26
N PHE A 6 -12.30 7.64 12.56
CA PHE A 6 -11.00 7.03 12.27
C PHE A 6 -9.88 7.62 13.12
N ASP A 7 -10.23 8.21 14.25
CA ASP A 7 -9.28 8.71 15.24
C ASP A 7 -9.16 7.74 16.41
N PHE A 8 -7.95 7.60 16.93
CA PHE A 8 -7.67 6.81 18.14
C PHE A 8 -6.47 7.41 18.87
N PRO A 9 -6.39 7.23 20.21
CA PRO A 9 -5.21 7.64 20.97
C PRO A 9 -3.97 6.92 20.46
N PHE A 10 -2.96 7.71 20.06
CA PHE A 10 -1.74 7.19 19.45
C PHE A 10 -0.50 7.81 20.08
N ASP A 11 0.40 6.97 20.57
CA ASP A 11 1.70 7.38 21.06
C ASP A 11 2.72 7.38 19.91
N ALA A 12 3.19 8.55 19.53
CA ALA A 12 4.19 8.72 18.46
C ALA A 12 5.52 7.98 18.73
N SER A 13 5.81 7.60 19.98
CA SER A 13 6.97 6.78 20.33
C SER A 13 6.89 5.36 19.76
N LEU A 14 5.71 4.90 19.35
CA LEU A 14 5.50 3.61 18.71
C LEU A 14 5.89 3.60 17.22
N ILE A 15 6.18 4.75 16.61
CA ILE A 15 6.64 4.81 15.22
C ILE A 15 8.06 4.22 15.13
N ALA A 16 8.20 3.13 14.38
CA ALA A 16 9.50 2.50 14.17
C ALA A 16 10.38 3.32 13.23
N SER A 17 11.59 3.68 13.69
CA SER A 17 12.59 4.39 12.87
C SER A 17 13.47 3.46 12.02
N GLN A 18 13.44 2.15 12.29
CA GLN A 18 14.22 1.10 11.64
C GLN A 18 13.41 -0.20 11.57
N PRO A 19 13.64 -1.05 10.54
CA PRO A 19 12.98 -2.35 10.44
C PRO A 19 13.44 -3.32 11.54
N SER A 20 12.70 -4.40 11.74
CA SER A 20 13.20 -5.57 12.46
C SER A 20 14.35 -6.22 11.69
N ILE A 21 15.31 -6.80 12.38
CA ILE A 21 16.41 -7.56 11.79
C ILE A 21 16.48 -8.90 12.51
N PRO A 22 16.22 -10.02 11.80
CA PRO A 22 15.69 -10.13 10.44
C PRO A 22 14.29 -9.50 10.29
N ARG A 23 13.89 -9.17 9.05
CA ARG A 23 12.64 -8.45 8.77
C ARG A 23 11.39 -9.25 9.14
N ASP A 24 11.42 -10.57 8.97
CA ASP A 24 10.35 -11.51 9.31
C ASP A 24 10.19 -11.77 10.82
N GLN A 25 11.07 -11.19 11.66
CA GLN A 25 10.89 -11.18 13.12
C GLN A 25 9.98 -10.03 13.60
N ALA A 26 9.47 -9.18 12.71
CA ALA A 26 8.43 -8.22 13.04
C ALA A 26 7.20 -8.94 13.60
N ARG A 27 6.51 -8.30 14.54
CA ARG A 27 5.29 -8.86 15.13
C ARG A 27 4.14 -8.82 14.12
N LEU A 28 3.23 -9.75 14.26
CA LEU A 28 2.04 -9.89 13.44
C LEU A 28 0.81 -10.03 14.31
N LEU A 29 -0.14 -9.11 14.18
CA LEU A 29 -1.46 -9.26 14.78
C LEU A 29 -2.39 -9.89 13.74
N VAL A 30 -2.86 -11.09 14.01
CA VAL A 30 -3.81 -11.79 13.13
C VAL A 30 -5.23 -11.41 13.56
N LEU A 31 -6.02 -10.90 12.61
CA LEU A 31 -7.39 -10.48 12.79
C LEU A 31 -8.32 -11.40 12.00
N GLN A 32 -9.32 -11.97 12.67
CA GLN A 32 -10.40 -12.70 12.04
C GLN A 32 -11.73 -11.99 12.33
N PRO A 33 -12.22 -11.15 11.40
CA PRO A 33 -13.40 -10.31 11.64
C PRO A 33 -14.68 -11.10 11.88
N PHE A 34 -14.79 -12.32 11.34
CA PHE A 34 -15.99 -13.14 11.44
C PHE A 34 -16.31 -13.52 12.88
N ASP A 35 -15.33 -14.00 13.65
CA ASP A 35 -15.47 -14.39 15.05
C ASP A 35 -14.88 -13.38 16.03
N ARG A 36 -14.41 -12.23 15.53
CA ARG A 36 -13.74 -11.14 16.26
C ARG A 36 -12.54 -11.63 17.08
N SER A 37 -11.81 -12.63 16.58
CA SER A 37 -10.63 -13.14 17.27
C SER A 37 -9.36 -12.38 16.90
N LEU A 38 -8.48 -12.21 17.87
CA LEU A 38 -7.15 -11.60 17.75
C LEU A 38 -6.10 -12.61 18.21
N ALA A 39 -5.02 -12.75 17.44
CA ALA A 39 -3.89 -13.60 17.81
C ALA A 39 -2.55 -12.91 17.53
N HIS A 40 -1.64 -12.95 18.52
CA HIS A 40 -0.30 -12.42 18.41
C HIS A 40 0.64 -13.46 17.83
N ARG A 41 1.32 -13.10 16.76
CA ARG A 41 2.30 -13.94 16.04
C ARG A 41 3.51 -13.08 15.65
N ARG A 42 4.36 -13.65 14.81
CA ARG A 42 5.40 -12.97 14.04
C ARG A 42 5.21 -13.24 12.55
N ILE A 43 5.84 -12.46 11.71
CA ILE A 43 5.74 -12.61 10.25
C ILE A 43 6.28 -13.96 9.80
N ASP A 44 7.29 -14.51 10.45
CA ASP A 44 7.86 -15.83 10.16
C ASP A 44 6.87 -17.00 10.37
N ALA A 45 5.73 -16.76 11.02
CA ALA A 45 4.64 -17.72 11.16
C ALA A 45 3.67 -17.74 9.95
N LEU A 46 3.83 -16.85 8.95
CA LEU A 46 2.94 -16.83 7.76
C LEU A 46 2.75 -18.20 7.09
N PRO A 47 3.80 -19.08 6.95
CA PRO A 47 3.62 -20.40 6.37
C PRO A 47 2.64 -21.31 7.12
N ASP A 48 2.40 -21.05 8.41
CA ASP A 48 1.47 -21.81 9.24
C ASP A 48 0.06 -21.16 9.31
N LEU A 49 -0.06 -19.90 8.94
CA LEU A 49 -1.31 -19.13 8.92
C LEU A 49 -2.01 -19.19 7.55
N LEU A 50 -1.24 -19.42 6.50
CA LEU A 50 -1.74 -19.58 5.14
C LEU A 50 -1.95 -21.05 4.81
N GLN A 51 -2.77 -21.33 3.79
CA GLN A 51 -3.12 -22.68 3.36
C GLN A 51 -2.45 -23.01 2.03
N PRO A 52 -2.07 -24.28 1.77
CA PRO A 52 -1.64 -24.71 0.45
C PRO A 52 -2.66 -24.30 -0.62
N GLY A 53 -2.18 -23.71 -1.71
CA GLY A 53 -3.02 -23.16 -2.77
C GLY A 53 -3.37 -21.67 -2.60
N ASP A 54 -3.12 -21.05 -1.45
CA ASP A 54 -3.21 -19.60 -1.31
C ASP A 54 -2.20 -18.91 -2.25
N LEU A 55 -2.56 -17.73 -2.75
CA LEU A 55 -1.72 -16.92 -3.62
C LEU A 55 -1.45 -15.57 -2.99
N LEU A 56 -0.17 -15.32 -2.68
CA LEU A 56 0.31 -13.99 -2.29
C LEU A 56 0.40 -13.11 -3.54
N VAL A 57 -0.21 -11.94 -3.49
CA VAL A 57 -0.03 -10.90 -4.51
C VAL A 57 0.77 -9.76 -3.90
N VAL A 58 1.91 -9.42 -4.51
CA VAL A 58 2.85 -8.41 -4.00
C VAL A 58 3.02 -7.28 -5.01
N ASN A 59 3.39 -6.09 -4.52
CA ASN A 59 3.71 -4.96 -5.36
C ASN A 59 5.21 -4.96 -5.70
N ASN A 60 5.56 -5.03 -6.99
CA ASN A 60 6.94 -5.07 -7.48
C ASN A 60 7.50 -3.69 -7.87
N THR A 61 6.82 -2.61 -7.47
CA THR A 61 7.35 -1.27 -7.68
C THR A 61 8.67 -1.06 -6.95
N LYS A 62 9.59 -0.31 -7.59
CA LYS A 62 10.90 0.05 -7.03
C LYS A 62 10.94 1.53 -6.69
N VAL A 63 11.37 1.83 -5.47
CA VAL A 63 11.51 3.21 -5.00
C VAL A 63 12.73 3.86 -5.67
N VAL A 64 12.51 5.05 -6.23
CA VAL A 64 13.56 5.87 -6.81
C VAL A 64 14.15 6.78 -5.73
N ALA A 65 15.47 7.00 -5.75
CA ALA A 65 16.14 7.93 -4.85
C ALA A 65 15.84 9.40 -5.24
N ALA A 66 14.56 9.77 -5.18
CA ALA A 66 13.98 10.97 -5.79
C ALA A 66 14.12 12.24 -4.93
N ARG A 67 14.76 12.16 -3.76
CA ARG A 67 14.99 13.31 -2.88
C ARG A 67 16.35 13.91 -3.12
N VAL A 68 16.41 15.22 -3.36
CA VAL A 68 17.63 15.94 -3.66
C VAL A 68 17.74 17.20 -2.80
N ALA A 69 18.90 17.40 -2.18
CA ALA A 69 19.22 18.67 -1.52
C ALA A 69 19.70 19.70 -2.55
N GLY A 70 19.26 20.94 -2.41
CA GLY A 70 19.63 22.02 -3.32
C GLY A 70 19.80 23.37 -2.62
N ARG A 71 20.12 24.39 -3.42
CA ARG A 71 20.20 25.79 -3.00
C ARG A 71 19.47 26.68 -3.98
N LYS A 72 18.64 27.55 -3.43
CA LYS A 72 17.88 28.54 -4.20
C LYS A 72 18.79 29.70 -4.62
N ARG A 73 18.84 30.04 -5.90
CA ARG A 73 19.53 31.24 -6.41
C ARG A 73 18.60 32.47 -6.37
N PRO A 74 19.10 33.68 -6.09
CA PRO A 74 20.47 34.01 -5.69
C PRO A 74 20.71 33.90 -4.17
N SER A 75 19.68 33.59 -3.36
CA SER A 75 19.72 33.71 -1.90
C SER A 75 20.63 32.68 -1.20
N GLY A 76 21.00 31.59 -1.87
CA GLY A 76 21.73 30.47 -1.28
C GLY A 76 20.95 29.63 -0.25
N ALA A 77 19.67 29.94 -0.05
CA ALA A 77 18.83 29.21 0.92
C ALA A 77 18.77 27.71 0.59
N LYS A 78 18.94 26.88 1.61
CA LYS A 78 18.84 25.42 1.49
C LYS A 78 17.40 25.03 1.12
N VAL A 79 17.28 24.11 0.17
CA VAL A 79 16.03 23.59 -0.35
C VAL A 79 16.11 22.08 -0.43
N GLU A 80 15.02 21.40 -0.15
CA GLU A 80 14.82 19.98 -0.45
C GLU A 80 13.81 19.86 -1.59
N VAL A 81 14.18 19.15 -2.64
CA VAL A 81 13.34 18.86 -3.80
C VAL A 81 13.01 17.37 -3.80
N LEU A 82 11.73 17.03 -3.82
CA LEU A 82 11.28 15.67 -4.03
C LEU A 82 10.66 15.56 -5.42
N PHE A 83 11.32 14.82 -6.31
CA PHE A 83 10.85 14.55 -7.67
C PHE A 83 9.76 13.48 -7.60
N VAL A 84 8.59 13.77 -8.22
CA VAL A 84 7.38 12.97 -8.05
C VAL A 84 6.97 12.27 -9.33
N LYS A 85 6.85 13.02 -10.43
CA LYS A 85 6.34 12.50 -11.70
C LYS A 85 7.12 13.12 -12.85
N ASP A 86 7.56 12.28 -13.78
CA ASP A 86 8.10 12.72 -15.08
C ASP A 86 6.94 13.17 -15.97
N LEU A 87 7.03 14.39 -16.48
CA LEU A 87 6.05 14.97 -17.40
C LEU A 87 6.56 15.00 -18.86
N GLY A 88 7.75 14.45 -19.10
CA GLY A 88 8.42 14.50 -20.39
C GLY A 88 9.21 15.80 -20.59
N GLU A 89 10.06 15.85 -21.65
CA GLU A 89 10.84 17.04 -22.03
C GLU A 89 11.68 17.64 -20.90
N ALA A 90 12.24 16.78 -20.03
CA ALA A 90 12.98 17.15 -18.82
C ALA A 90 12.17 17.97 -17.80
N VAL A 91 10.84 17.98 -17.90
CA VAL A 91 9.94 18.64 -16.94
C VAL A 91 9.44 17.61 -15.93
N TRP A 92 9.51 18.00 -14.65
CA TRP A 92 9.13 17.14 -13.55
C TRP A 92 8.15 17.85 -12.61
N GLU A 93 7.15 17.12 -12.16
CA GLU A 93 6.39 17.52 -10.98
C GLU A 93 7.23 17.25 -9.73
N VAL A 94 7.31 18.25 -8.84
CA VAL A 94 8.11 18.16 -7.62
C VAL A 94 7.36 18.70 -6.42
N LEU A 95 7.73 18.20 -5.24
CA LEU A 95 7.40 18.86 -3.98
C LEU A 95 8.54 19.76 -3.53
N LEU A 96 8.18 21.01 -3.29
CA LEU A 96 9.07 22.05 -2.76
C LEU A 96 8.42 22.75 -1.57
N LYS A 97 9.16 22.86 -0.47
CA LYS A 97 8.75 23.70 0.68
C LYS A 97 9.21 25.13 0.49
N GLY A 98 8.32 26.09 0.74
CA GLY A 98 8.62 27.51 0.64
C GLY A 98 8.01 28.20 -0.58
N THR A 99 8.36 29.45 -0.82
CA THR A 99 7.84 30.26 -1.93
C THR A 99 8.82 30.25 -3.09
N PHE A 100 8.34 29.90 -4.27
CA PHE A 100 9.10 29.87 -5.51
C PHE A 100 8.30 30.58 -6.60
N LEU A 101 9.00 31.26 -7.49
CA LEU A 101 8.41 31.94 -8.65
C LEU A 101 8.90 31.25 -9.93
N PRO A 102 8.11 31.26 -11.03
CA PRO A 102 8.58 30.83 -12.34
C PRO A 102 9.91 31.54 -12.72
N GLY A 103 10.82 30.80 -13.36
CA GLY A 103 12.16 31.24 -13.71
C GLY A 103 13.18 31.13 -12.57
N GLN A 104 12.78 30.79 -11.36
CA GLN A 104 13.69 30.66 -10.23
C GLN A 104 14.52 29.38 -10.35
N VAL A 105 15.84 29.51 -10.17
CA VAL A 105 16.82 28.44 -10.28
C VAL A 105 17.11 27.82 -8.90
N ILE A 106 17.15 26.51 -8.85
CA ILE A 106 17.59 25.70 -7.72
C ILE A 106 18.81 24.91 -8.19
N GLU A 107 19.97 25.17 -7.61
CA GLU A 107 21.15 24.31 -7.81
C GLU A 107 20.96 23.03 -7.05
N ILE A 108 21.05 21.88 -7.74
CA ILE A 108 20.86 20.54 -7.16
C ILE A 108 22.11 19.70 -7.44
N GLY A 109 22.92 19.48 -6.41
CA GLY A 109 24.13 18.67 -6.53
C GLY A 109 25.16 19.18 -7.55
N PRO A 110 26.09 18.33 -7.97
CA PRO A 110 27.11 18.72 -8.94
C PRO A 110 26.50 18.82 -10.36
N ASP A 111 26.80 19.93 -11.02
CA ASP A 111 26.52 20.19 -12.45
C ASP A 111 25.03 20.01 -12.87
N ALA A 112 24.09 20.12 -11.92
CA ALA A 112 22.67 20.03 -12.21
C ALA A 112 21.88 21.20 -11.60
N SER A 113 20.83 21.61 -12.28
CA SER A 113 19.89 22.62 -11.82
C SER A 113 18.43 22.23 -12.11
N ALA A 114 17.52 22.80 -11.32
CA ALA A 114 16.10 22.75 -11.57
C ALA A 114 15.55 24.18 -11.70
N VAL A 115 14.94 24.49 -12.82
CA VAL A 115 14.30 25.79 -13.07
C VAL A 115 12.80 25.64 -12.87
N VAL A 116 12.24 26.47 -11.99
CA VAL A 116 10.79 26.47 -11.75
C VAL A 116 10.07 26.95 -13.01
N VAL A 117 9.24 26.10 -13.60
CA VAL A 117 8.44 26.42 -14.80
C VAL A 117 7.08 26.97 -14.39
N GLU A 118 6.43 26.28 -13.46
CA GLU A 118 5.07 26.57 -13.03
C GLU A 118 4.87 26.22 -11.55
N ARG A 119 4.02 26.99 -10.87
CA ARG A 119 3.55 26.65 -9.55
C ARG A 119 2.02 26.71 -9.53
N GLY A 120 1.39 25.56 -9.37
CA GLY A 120 -0.04 25.41 -9.29
C GLY A 120 -0.51 24.89 -7.93
N ALA A 121 -1.82 24.77 -7.78
CA ALA A 121 -2.44 24.16 -6.60
C ALA A 121 -2.06 22.67 -6.48
N ASP A 122 -1.84 22.01 -7.60
CA ASP A 122 -1.58 20.57 -7.70
C ASP A 122 -0.09 20.21 -7.53
N GLY A 123 0.82 21.19 -7.57
CA GLY A 123 2.25 20.96 -7.44
C GLY A 123 3.10 22.04 -8.09
N THR A 124 4.41 21.87 -8.00
CA THR A 124 5.40 22.72 -8.67
C THR A 124 6.02 21.93 -9.81
N LYS A 125 6.09 22.52 -11.02
CA LYS A 125 6.78 21.92 -12.16
C LYS A 125 8.15 22.58 -12.31
N VAL A 126 9.16 21.76 -12.48
CA VAL A 126 10.54 22.22 -12.72
C VAL A 126 11.07 21.59 -14.00
N ARG A 127 11.89 22.35 -14.73
CA ARG A 127 12.72 21.79 -15.80
C ARG A 127 14.10 21.48 -15.25
N VAL A 128 14.56 20.27 -15.47
CA VAL A 128 15.88 19.82 -15.03
C VAL A 128 16.90 20.06 -16.14
N GLU A 129 18.03 20.62 -15.77
CA GLU A 129 19.22 20.77 -16.59
C GLU A 129 20.34 19.93 -15.96
N CYS A 130 20.83 18.92 -16.70
CA CYS A 130 21.77 17.94 -16.18
C CYS A 130 22.63 17.38 -17.33
N PRO A 131 23.94 17.11 -17.12
CA PRO A 131 24.85 16.63 -18.16
C PRO A 131 24.62 15.17 -18.57
N ILE A 132 23.91 14.38 -17.75
CA ILE A 132 23.58 12.97 -18.02
C ILE A 132 22.06 12.77 -17.88
N PRO A 133 21.49 11.66 -18.36
CA PRO A 133 20.07 11.37 -18.20
C PRO A 133 19.64 11.46 -16.72
N TRP A 134 18.56 12.19 -16.47
CA TRP A 134 18.11 12.50 -15.10
C TRP A 134 17.91 11.27 -14.20
N PRO A 135 17.31 10.15 -14.66
CA PRO A 135 17.19 8.94 -13.85
C PRO A 135 18.55 8.38 -13.41
N GLU A 136 19.58 8.48 -14.26
CA GLU A 136 20.95 8.07 -13.93
C GLU A 136 21.58 9.00 -12.90
N TRP A 137 21.39 10.31 -13.05
CA TRP A 137 21.84 11.30 -12.09
C TRP A 137 21.21 11.07 -10.71
N LEU A 138 19.89 10.80 -10.65
CA LEU A 138 19.19 10.47 -9.41
C LEU A 138 19.74 9.20 -8.73
N ARG A 139 20.06 8.17 -9.49
CA ARG A 139 20.68 6.95 -8.93
C ARG A 139 22.02 7.23 -8.25
N GLN A 140 22.81 8.18 -8.80
CA GLN A 140 24.13 8.53 -8.27
C GLN A 140 24.04 9.49 -7.09
N HIS A 141 23.19 10.50 -7.14
CA HIS A 141 23.20 11.65 -6.25
C HIS A 141 21.95 11.81 -5.37
N GLY A 142 20.86 11.16 -5.74
CA GLY A 142 19.60 11.21 -5.01
C GLY A 142 19.65 10.44 -3.70
N GLN A 143 18.77 10.80 -2.79
CA GLN A 143 18.55 10.16 -1.51
C GLN A 143 17.20 9.46 -1.47
N MET A 144 17.10 8.42 -0.66
CA MET A 144 15.82 7.71 -0.46
C MET A 144 14.78 8.67 0.13
N PRO A 145 13.58 8.73 -0.47
CA PRO A 145 12.51 9.65 -0.06
C PRO A 145 11.78 9.15 1.19
N LEU A 146 12.50 9.03 2.31
CA LEU A 146 11.90 8.57 3.56
C LEU A 146 10.71 9.45 3.96
N PRO A 147 9.62 8.85 4.45
CA PRO A 147 8.46 9.60 4.92
C PRO A 147 8.80 10.54 6.09
N PRO A 148 8.14 11.72 6.18
CA PRO A 148 8.46 12.75 7.19
C PRO A 148 8.28 12.29 8.64
N TYR A 149 7.42 11.30 8.89
CA TYR A 149 7.17 10.80 10.25
C TYR A 149 8.37 10.04 10.86
N LEU A 150 9.34 9.59 10.05
CA LEU A 150 10.58 8.98 10.55
C LEU A 150 11.48 9.99 11.26
N LYS A 151 11.29 11.30 11.03
CA LYS A 151 11.97 12.43 11.70
C LYS A 151 13.49 12.30 11.74
N ARG A 152 14.09 11.65 10.74
CA ARG A 152 15.53 11.52 10.57
C ARG A 152 15.94 11.67 9.10
N ALA A 153 17.19 12.02 8.87
CA ALA A 153 17.75 11.99 7.53
C ALA A 153 17.90 10.55 7.02
N PRO A 154 17.79 10.31 5.71
CA PRO A 154 18.11 9.01 5.12
C PRO A 154 19.60 8.69 5.30
N THR A 155 19.90 7.41 5.48
CA THR A 155 21.27 6.86 5.52
C THR A 155 21.48 5.95 4.31
N ASP A 156 22.69 5.51 4.05
CA ASP A 156 22.97 4.57 2.95
C ASP A 156 22.24 3.24 3.13
N GLN A 157 22.03 2.80 4.37
CA GLN A 157 21.26 1.60 4.70
C GLN A 157 19.80 1.69 4.26
N ASP A 158 19.22 2.90 4.17
CA ASP A 158 17.84 3.05 3.73
C ASP A 158 17.67 2.73 2.23
N ARG A 159 18.72 2.70 1.44
CA ARG A 159 18.67 2.21 0.05
C ARG A 159 18.28 0.73 0.01
N GLU A 160 18.68 -0.04 1.01
CA GLU A 160 18.29 -1.44 1.20
C GLU A 160 17.03 -1.57 2.05
N TRP A 161 16.96 -0.87 3.17
CA TRP A 161 15.86 -0.98 4.12
C TRP A 161 14.52 -0.52 3.56
N TYR A 162 14.53 0.51 2.72
CA TYR A 162 13.30 1.08 2.14
C TYR A 162 13.00 0.53 0.73
N GLN A 163 13.43 -0.72 0.48
CA GLN A 163 13.19 -1.46 -0.74
C GLN A 163 12.72 -2.88 -0.42
N THR A 164 11.73 -3.40 -1.16
CA THR A 164 11.26 -4.78 -1.01
C THR A 164 12.12 -5.75 -1.81
N LEU A 165 12.07 -7.05 -1.49
CA LEU A 165 12.69 -8.10 -2.32
C LEU A 165 12.06 -8.21 -3.71
N PHE A 166 10.86 -7.67 -3.88
CA PHE A 166 10.06 -7.74 -5.11
C PHE A 166 10.33 -6.57 -6.06
N ALA A 167 11.13 -5.57 -5.67
CA ALA A 167 11.35 -4.34 -6.40
C ALA A 167 11.98 -4.56 -7.78
N GLN A 168 11.24 -4.27 -8.84
CA GLN A 168 11.63 -4.45 -10.25
C GLN A 168 11.42 -3.17 -11.08
N HIS A 169 10.23 -2.56 -11.02
CA HIS A 169 9.83 -1.44 -11.88
C HIS A 169 9.99 -0.10 -11.16
N GLU A 170 10.97 0.71 -11.58
CA GLU A 170 11.21 2.06 -11.03
C GLU A 170 10.01 2.99 -11.29
N GLY A 171 9.66 3.85 -10.32
CA GLY A 171 8.58 4.83 -10.47
C GLY A 171 7.93 5.23 -9.15
N ALA A 172 8.16 4.52 -8.07
CA ALA A 172 7.60 4.89 -6.77
C ALA A 172 8.50 5.87 -6.00
N ILE A 173 7.86 6.74 -5.23
CA ILE A 173 8.53 7.61 -4.24
C ILE A 173 8.30 7.13 -2.80
N ALA A 174 7.59 6.02 -2.63
CA ALA A 174 7.43 5.37 -1.35
C ALA A 174 7.39 3.84 -1.53
N ALA A 175 7.92 3.11 -0.55
CA ALA A 175 7.91 1.65 -0.58
C ALA A 175 6.51 1.07 -0.30
N PRO A 176 6.13 -0.05 -0.94
CA PRO A 176 4.99 -0.87 -0.53
C PRO A 176 5.34 -1.65 0.74
N THR A 177 5.17 -0.98 1.90
CA THR A 177 5.87 -1.32 3.15
C THR A 177 5.54 -2.69 3.73
N ALA A 178 4.35 -3.25 3.44
CA ALA A 178 4.03 -4.63 3.85
C ALA A 178 4.97 -5.67 3.20
N GLY A 179 5.48 -5.38 2.00
CA GLY A 179 6.47 -6.21 1.32
C GLY A 179 7.87 -6.19 1.94
N LEU A 180 8.15 -5.21 2.82
CA LEU A 180 9.44 -5.11 3.51
C LEU A 180 9.67 -6.24 4.52
N HIS A 181 8.62 -6.90 4.99
CA HIS A 181 8.70 -7.96 5.97
C HIS A 181 9.25 -9.28 5.42
N PHE A 182 9.26 -9.45 4.09
CA PHE A 182 9.68 -10.70 3.48
C PHE A 182 11.20 -10.84 3.43
N THR A 183 11.66 -12.05 3.78
CA THR A 183 13.05 -12.51 3.64
C THR A 183 13.12 -13.64 2.62
N PRO A 184 14.29 -13.91 2.01
CA PRO A 184 14.45 -15.07 1.12
C PRO A 184 14.05 -16.39 1.79
N ASP A 185 14.41 -16.57 3.07
CA ASP A 185 14.08 -17.78 3.85
C ASP A 185 12.57 -17.93 4.05
N LEU A 186 11.87 -16.83 4.37
CA LEU A 186 10.41 -16.84 4.49
C LEU A 186 9.75 -17.22 3.17
N LEU A 187 10.22 -16.67 2.03
CA LEU A 187 9.69 -17.01 0.71
C LEU A 187 9.90 -18.49 0.37
N ALA A 188 11.08 -19.04 0.67
CA ALA A 188 11.36 -20.47 0.45
C ALA A 188 10.42 -21.35 1.29
N ARG A 189 10.16 -21.01 2.55
CA ARG A 189 9.24 -21.74 3.42
C ARG A 189 7.79 -21.66 2.92
N LEU A 190 7.34 -20.50 2.45
CA LEU A 190 6.02 -20.31 1.86
C LEU A 190 5.85 -21.18 0.61
N GLN A 191 6.84 -21.20 -0.27
CA GLN A 191 6.85 -22.05 -1.46
C GLN A 191 6.80 -23.54 -1.13
N GLN A 192 7.59 -23.99 -0.15
CA GLN A 192 7.57 -25.37 0.34
C GLN A 192 6.20 -25.79 0.89
N ARG A 193 5.43 -24.86 1.41
CA ARG A 193 4.06 -25.08 1.90
C ARG A 193 3.00 -24.99 0.79
N GLY A 194 3.42 -24.86 -0.48
CA GLY A 194 2.49 -24.77 -1.62
C GLY A 194 1.76 -23.44 -1.73
N ILE A 195 2.31 -22.36 -1.17
CA ILE A 195 1.77 -21.02 -1.27
C ILE A 195 2.37 -20.35 -2.51
N GLY A 196 1.51 -19.91 -3.43
CA GLY A 196 1.91 -19.25 -4.66
C GLY A 196 2.27 -17.78 -4.45
N LEU A 197 2.98 -17.19 -5.43
CA LEU A 197 3.35 -15.78 -5.46
C LEU A 197 3.13 -15.23 -6.87
N THR A 198 2.53 -14.05 -6.96
CA THR A 198 2.46 -13.24 -8.20
C THR A 198 2.63 -11.77 -7.89
N THR A 199 2.88 -10.95 -8.92
CA THR A 199 3.17 -9.54 -8.75
C THR A 199 2.19 -8.65 -9.50
N VAL A 200 1.97 -7.46 -8.95
CA VAL A 200 1.34 -6.32 -9.64
C VAL A 200 2.24 -5.11 -9.47
N THR A 201 2.09 -4.10 -10.31
CA THR A 201 2.79 -2.83 -10.16
C THR A 201 1.81 -1.74 -9.77
N LEU A 202 2.12 -0.98 -8.71
CA LEU A 202 1.48 0.30 -8.41
C LEU A 202 2.57 1.24 -7.91
N HIS A 203 2.80 2.33 -8.63
CA HIS A 203 3.78 3.33 -8.23
C HIS A 203 3.20 4.23 -7.14
N VAL A 204 3.69 4.02 -5.92
CA VAL A 204 3.20 4.74 -4.75
C VAL A 204 3.62 6.20 -4.81
N GLY A 205 2.64 7.08 -4.85
CA GLY A 205 2.79 8.52 -4.88
C GLY A 205 2.70 9.16 -3.49
N ILE A 206 2.69 10.50 -3.48
CA ILE A 206 2.62 11.32 -2.25
C ILE A 206 1.30 11.17 -1.52
N GLY A 207 0.22 10.91 -2.26
CA GLY A 207 -1.14 10.88 -1.73
C GLY A 207 -1.32 9.89 -0.58
N THR A 208 -0.55 8.80 -0.59
CA THR A 208 -0.59 7.74 0.42
C THR A 208 -0.21 8.24 1.83
N PHE A 209 0.57 9.32 1.94
CA PHE A 209 1.01 9.89 3.23
C PHE A 209 0.29 11.18 3.63
N LYS A 210 -0.59 11.70 2.78
CA LYS A 210 -1.40 12.87 3.13
C LYS A 210 -2.50 12.46 4.10
N GLN A 211 -2.60 13.18 5.21
CA GLN A 211 -3.77 13.06 6.07
C GLN A 211 -4.99 13.63 5.34
N VAL A 212 -6.13 13.01 5.57
CA VAL A 212 -7.41 13.55 5.13
C VAL A 212 -7.69 14.80 5.94
N THR A 213 -7.91 15.92 5.25
CA THR A 213 -8.19 17.23 5.86
C THR A 213 -9.66 17.61 5.77
N ALA A 214 -10.44 16.93 4.93
CA ALA A 214 -11.86 17.15 4.82
C ALA A 214 -12.59 16.63 6.07
N GLU A 215 -13.43 17.45 6.70
CA GLU A 215 -14.25 17.02 7.83
C GLU A 215 -15.21 15.90 7.44
N GLN A 216 -15.74 15.94 6.22
CA GLN A 216 -16.53 14.88 5.62
C GLN A 216 -15.68 14.09 4.62
N ILE A 217 -15.60 12.80 4.83
CA ILE A 217 -14.75 11.87 4.07
C ILE A 217 -15.16 11.80 2.59
N GLU A 218 -16.46 11.97 2.30
CA GLU A 218 -17.03 11.94 0.95
C GLU A 218 -16.48 13.06 0.04
N GLY A 219 -15.99 14.16 0.64
CA GLY A 219 -15.33 15.26 -0.07
C GLY A 219 -13.86 15.01 -0.40
N HIS A 220 -13.25 13.95 0.13
CA HIS A 220 -11.84 13.63 -0.12
C HIS A 220 -11.66 13.05 -1.52
N ARG A 221 -10.63 13.52 -2.24
CA ARG A 221 -10.20 12.95 -3.52
C ARG A 221 -8.80 12.36 -3.38
N MET A 222 -8.69 11.09 -3.75
CA MET A 222 -7.39 10.42 -3.85
C MET A 222 -6.60 10.97 -5.04
N GLY A 223 -5.29 11.15 -4.86
CA GLY A 223 -4.39 11.34 -6.00
C GLY A 223 -4.34 10.10 -6.88
N ALA A 224 -4.28 10.31 -8.19
CA ALA A 224 -4.13 9.22 -9.13
C ALA A 224 -2.71 8.62 -9.04
N GLU A 225 -2.63 7.29 -9.06
CA GLU A 225 -1.36 6.54 -9.07
C GLU A 225 -1.38 5.54 -10.23
N TRP A 226 -0.29 5.47 -10.96
CA TRP A 226 -0.16 4.52 -12.07
C TRP A 226 -0.05 3.09 -11.56
N MET A 227 -0.74 2.17 -12.23
CA MET A 227 -0.75 0.77 -11.88
C MET A 227 -0.85 -0.16 -13.08
N GLU A 228 -0.41 -1.40 -12.89
CA GLU A 228 -0.56 -2.49 -13.85
C GLU A 228 -0.86 -3.80 -13.12
N VAL A 229 -1.88 -4.50 -13.64
CA VAL A 229 -2.19 -5.90 -13.32
C VAL A 229 -2.04 -6.68 -14.62
N GLY A 230 -0.94 -7.41 -14.78
CA GLY A 230 -0.63 -8.15 -15.99
C GLY A 230 -1.51 -9.40 -16.18
N ALA A 231 -1.57 -9.92 -17.40
CA ALA A 231 -2.35 -11.11 -17.73
C ALA A 231 -1.88 -12.36 -16.96
N GLU A 232 -0.59 -12.51 -16.74
CA GLU A 232 -0.01 -13.63 -15.95
C GLU A 232 -0.50 -13.60 -14.50
N ALA A 233 -0.55 -12.42 -13.88
CA ALA A 233 -1.07 -12.25 -12.54
C ALA A 233 -2.56 -12.60 -12.47
N VAL A 234 -3.35 -12.17 -13.44
CA VAL A 234 -4.78 -12.51 -13.53
C VAL A 234 -4.96 -14.02 -13.65
N GLN A 235 -4.22 -14.67 -14.55
CA GLN A 235 -4.27 -16.12 -14.73
C GLN A 235 -3.89 -16.87 -13.45
N ALA A 236 -2.83 -16.47 -12.76
CA ALA A 236 -2.43 -17.07 -11.48
C ALA A 236 -3.54 -16.95 -10.42
N MET A 237 -4.18 -15.78 -10.32
CA MET A 237 -5.30 -15.57 -9.40
C MET A 237 -6.55 -16.39 -9.76
N GLU A 238 -6.87 -16.53 -11.04
CA GLU A 238 -7.97 -17.39 -11.50
C GLU A 238 -7.70 -18.86 -11.19
N GLN A 239 -6.48 -19.34 -11.41
CA GLN A 239 -6.05 -20.71 -11.09
C GLN A 239 -6.11 -20.98 -9.58
N ALA A 240 -5.59 -20.07 -8.75
CA ALA A 240 -5.66 -20.21 -7.30
C ALA A 240 -7.11 -20.30 -6.80
N ARG A 241 -8.00 -19.44 -7.31
CA ARG A 241 -9.43 -19.48 -6.97
C ARG A 241 -10.12 -20.76 -7.45
N ALA A 242 -9.81 -21.23 -8.64
CA ALA A 242 -10.37 -22.47 -9.19
C ALA A 242 -9.95 -23.70 -8.34
N ALA A 243 -8.74 -23.64 -7.76
CA ALA A 243 -8.24 -24.66 -6.82
C ALA A 243 -8.75 -24.49 -5.37
N GLY A 244 -9.60 -23.49 -5.09
CA GLY A 244 -10.12 -23.20 -3.76
C GLY A 244 -9.20 -22.38 -2.86
N GLY A 245 -8.07 -21.89 -3.37
CA GLY A 245 -7.13 -21.03 -2.67
C GLY A 245 -7.61 -19.59 -2.53
N ARG A 246 -7.07 -18.87 -1.56
CA ARG A 246 -7.37 -17.47 -1.26
C ARG A 246 -6.39 -16.54 -1.96
N ILE A 247 -6.87 -15.35 -2.34
CA ILE A 247 -6.03 -14.25 -2.83
C ILE A 247 -5.64 -13.38 -1.64
N VAL A 248 -4.37 -13.40 -1.27
CA VAL A 248 -3.81 -12.69 -0.13
C VAL A 248 -3.04 -11.47 -0.62
N ALA A 249 -3.61 -10.28 -0.44
CA ALA A 249 -2.96 -9.03 -0.80
C ALA A 249 -1.85 -8.68 0.20
N VAL A 250 -0.66 -8.34 -0.29
CA VAL A 250 0.45 -7.83 0.53
C VAL A 250 0.54 -6.32 0.35
N GLY A 251 -0.09 -5.60 1.25
CA GLY A 251 -0.18 -4.14 1.26
C GLY A 251 -1.46 -3.57 0.66
N THR A 252 -1.85 -2.41 1.17
CA THR A 252 -3.03 -1.68 0.70
C THR A 252 -2.92 -1.23 -0.76
N THR A 253 -1.69 -1.06 -1.28
CA THR A 253 -1.44 -0.76 -2.70
C THR A 253 -1.88 -1.91 -3.61
N VAL A 254 -1.66 -3.16 -3.20
CA VAL A 254 -2.13 -4.34 -3.93
C VAL A 254 -3.66 -4.40 -3.90
N VAL A 255 -4.29 -4.15 -2.76
CA VAL A 255 -5.76 -4.08 -2.66
C VAL A 255 -6.30 -3.05 -3.66
N ARG A 256 -5.72 -1.84 -3.69
CA ARG A 256 -6.14 -0.78 -4.61
C ARG A 256 -5.99 -1.18 -6.07
N ALA A 257 -4.88 -1.81 -6.43
CA ALA A 257 -4.65 -2.29 -7.80
C ALA A 257 -5.68 -3.36 -8.19
N LEU A 258 -5.88 -4.37 -7.36
CA LEU A 258 -6.77 -5.49 -7.67
C LEU A 258 -8.23 -5.07 -7.71
N GLU A 259 -8.70 -4.26 -6.76
CA GLU A 259 -10.09 -3.78 -6.73
C GLU A 259 -10.37 -2.81 -7.90
N THR A 260 -9.38 -2.01 -8.34
CA THR A 260 -9.51 -1.22 -9.57
C THR A 260 -9.64 -2.12 -10.80
N ALA A 261 -8.80 -3.14 -10.93
CA ALA A 261 -8.85 -4.09 -12.04
C ALA A 261 -10.14 -4.93 -12.06
N ALA A 262 -10.81 -5.08 -10.90
CA ALA A 262 -12.08 -5.79 -10.79
C ALA A 262 -13.32 -4.88 -10.94
N ARG A 263 -13.14 -3.55 -10.96
CA ARG A 263 -14.24 -2.57 -10.85
C ARG A 263 -15.26 -2.66 -11.98
N ALA A 264 -14.78 -2.83 -13.22
CA ALA A 264 -15.63 -2.77 -14.40
C ALA A 264 -16.55 -4.00 -14.55
N GLU A 265 -16.02 -5.21 -14.32
CA GLU A 265 -16.71 -6.47 -14.62
C GLU A 265 -17.02 -7.31 -13.36
N GLY A 266 -16.71 -6.82 -12.17
CA GLY A 266 -16.85 -7.57 -10.92
C GLY A 266 -15.86 -8.73 -10.75
N ARG A 267 -14.90 -8.88 -11.68
CA ARG A 267 -13.80 -9.86 -11.66
C ARG A 267 -12.52 -9.21 -12.14
N ILE A 268 -11.38 -9.69 -11.64
CA ILE A 268 -10.08 -9.15 -11.99
C ILE A 268 -9.80 -9.37 -13.47
N ARG A 269 -9.33 -8.33 -14.16
CA ARG A 269 -8.90 -8.35 -15.55
C ARG A 269 -7.53 -7.71 -15.70
N PRO A 270 -6.77 -8.03 -16.75
CA PRO A 270 -5.58 -7.26 -17.08
C PRO A 270 -5.93 -5.78 -17.20
N TYR A 271 -5.17 -4.93 -16.54
CA TYR A 271 -5.40 -3.49 -16.49
C TYR A 271 -4.08 -2.74 -16.41
N GLN A 272 -3.97 -1.68 -17.20
CA GLN A 272 -2.86 -0.73 -17.13
C GLN A 272 -3.44 0.69 -17.21
N GLY A 273 -3.08 1.53 -16.25
CA GLY A 273 -3.60 2.89 -16.18
C GLY A 273 -3.47 3.49 -14.78
N GLU A 274 -4.25 4.51 -14.49
CA GLU A 274 -4.25 5.18 -13.20
C GLU A 274 -5.40 4.66 -12.31
N THR A 275 -5.16 4.69 -10.99
CA THR A 275 -6.18 4.43 -9.96
C THR A 275 -6.25 5.59 -8.98
N ASP A 276 -7.46 6.05 -8.73
CA ASP A 276 -7.83 7.00 -7.69
C ASP A 276 -8.81 6.39 -6.68
N ILE A 277 -8.88 5.03 -6.67
CA ILE A 277 -9.87 4.32 -5.87
C ILE A 277 -9.72 4.66 -4.38
N PHE A 278 -10.84 5.09 -3.79
CA PHE A 278 -10.96 5.41 -2.38
C PHE A 278 -11.93 4.43 -1.72
N MET A 279 -11.46 3.68 -0.74
CA MET A 279 -12.21 2.64 -0.06
C MET A 279 -12.50 3.06 1.37
N THR A 280 -13.77 3.06 1.72
CA THR A 280 -14.29 3.40 3.04
C THR A 280 -15.25 2.32 3.52
N PRO A 281 -15.61 2.25 4.81
CA PRO A 281 -16.64 1.34 5.30
C PRO A 281 -17.89 1.32 4.42
N GLY A 282 -18.36 0.13 4.08
CA GLY A 282 -19.40 -0.12 3.08
C GLY A 282 -18.88 -0.47 1.69
N PHE A 283 -17.54 -0.38 1.45
CA PHE A 283 -16.96 -0.86 0.21
C PHE A 283 -17.06 -2.39 0.10
N SER A 284 -17.49 -2.88 -1.08
CA SER A 284 -17.62 -4.33 -1.36
C SER A 284 -16.36 -4.84 -2.05
N PHE A 285 -15.50 -5.53 -1.30
CA PHE A 285 -14.30 -6.17 -1.83
C PHE A 285 -14.64 -7.36 -2.71
N ARG A 286 -13.99 -7.47 -3.88
CA ARG A 286 -14.23 -8.52 -4.89
C ARG A 286 -12.95 -9.26 -5.27
N ALA A 287 -11.81 -8.63 -5.05
CA ALA A 287 -10.55 -9.11 -5.58
C ALA A 287 -9.70 -9.88 -4.57
N ILE A 288 -9.89 -9.68 -3.27
CA ILE A 288 -9.05 -10.25 -2.22
C ILE A 288 -9.85 -11.06 -1.22
N ASP A 289 -9.19 -11.96 -0.52
CA ASP A 289 -9.74 -12.80 0.56
C ASP A 289 -9.00 -12.58 1.89
N ALA A 290 -7.77 -12.03 1.84
CA ALA A 290 -6.99 -11.63 3.02
C ALA A 290 -6.05 -10.47 2.68
N LEU A 291 -5.63 -9.73 3.72
CA LEU A 291 -4.72 -8.60 3.62
C LEU A 291 -3.64 -8.67 4.69
N LEU A 292 -2.37 -8.71 4.25
CA LEU A 292 -1.21 -8.42 5.09
C LEU A 292 -0.86 -6.94 4.93
N THR A 293 -0.85 -6.17 6.02
CA THR A 293 -0.55 -4.73 5.97
C THR A 293 0.10 -4.24 7.25
N ASN A 294 0.82 -3.11 7.19
CA ASN A 294 1.34 -2.44 8.38
C ASN A 294 0.23 -1.75 9.18
N PHE A 295 0.53 -1.36 10.41
CA PHE A 295 -0.34 -0.46 11.17
C PHE A 295 -0.29 0.96 10.60
N HIS A 296 -1.46 1.55 10.39
CA HIS A 296 -1.63 2.89 9.81
C HIS A 296 -1.93 3.93 10.88
N LEU A 297 -1.67 5.22 10.57
CA LEU A 297 -2.00 6.31 11.48
C LEU A 297 -3.47 6.69 11.46
N PRO A 298 -3.92 7.36 12.56
CA PRO A 298 -5.24 7.97 12.59
C PRO A 298 -5.47 8.90 11.40
N ARG A 299 -6.73 8.98 10.98
CA ARG A 299 -7.24 9.91 9.95
C ARG A 299 -6.59 9.75 8.57
N THR A 300 -6.11 8.55 8.25
CA THR A 300 -5.54 8.25 6.93
C THR A 300 -6.49 7.44 6.06
N THR A 301 -6.39 7.61 4.74
CA THR A 301 -7.15 6.81 3.76
C THR A 301 -6.87 5.32 3.87
N LEU A 302 -5.65 4.96 4.31
CA LEU A 302 -5.26 3.57 4.52
C LEU A 302 -5.97 2.95 5.72
N LEU A 303 -6.15 3.70 6.82
CA LEU A 303 -6.94 3.23 7.96
C LEU A 303 -8.41 3.02 7.56
N MET A 304 -8.96 3.90 6.71
CA MET A 304 -10.33 3.76 6.21
C MET A 304 -10.50 2.49 5.36
N LEU A 305 -9.54 2.19 4.47
CA LEU A 305 -9.53 0.95 3.69
C LEU A 305 -9.51 -0.28 4.59
N VAL A 306 -8.63 -0.31 5.59
CA VAL A 306 -8.55 -1.42 6.52
C VAL A 306 -9.80 -1.54 7.38
N SER A 307 -10.42 -0.39 7.77
CA SER A 307 -11.71 -0.36 8.46
C SER A 307 -12.85 -0.93 7.61
N ALA A 308 -12.80 -0.66 6.29
CA ALA A 308 -13.78 -1.22 5.35
C ALA A 308 -13.70 -2.75 5.26
N LEU A 309 -12.50 -3.33 5.41
CA LEU A 309 -12.27 -4.77 5.35
C LEU A 309 -12.57 -5.47 6.67
N ALA A 310 -12.08 -4.92 7.79
CA ALA A 310 -12.16 -5.55 9.10
C ALA A 310 -13.44 -5.20 9.89
N GLY A 311 -14.14 -4.13 9.49
CA GLY A 311 -15.16 -3.49 10.29
C GLY A 311 -14.56 -2.47 11.28
N THR A 312 -15.15 -1.29 11.37
CA THR A 312 -14.59 -0.14 12.09
C THR A 312 -14.44 -0.41 13.59
N GLU A 313 -15.45 -1.03 14.22
CA GLU A 313 -15.41 -1.32 15.68
C GLU A 313 -14.34 -2.35 16.02
N PHE A 314 -14.31 -3.47 15.30
CA PHE A 314 -13.32 -4.53 15.53
C PHE A 314 -11.90 -4.05 15.25
N LEU A 315 -11.71 -3.24 14.20
CA LEU A 315 -10.40 -2.64 13.95
C LEU A 315 -9.97 -1.70 15.07
N ARG A 316 -10.89 -0.93 15.65
CA ARG A 316 -10.57 -0.05 16.80
C ARG A 316 -10.12 -0.88 18.01
N GLU A 317 -10.75 -2.01 18.30
CA GLU A 317 -10.32 -2.95 19.34
C GLU A 317 -8.92 -3.49 19.05
N ALA A 318 -8.66 -3.93 17.81
CA ALA A 318 -7.36 -4.44 17.40
C ALA A 318 -6.25 -3.37 17.52
N TYR A 319 -6.55 -2.11 17.23
CA TYR A 319 -5.59 -1.01 17.40
C TYR A 319 -5.37 -0.67 18.88
N ALA A 320 -6.41 -0.68 19.70
CA ALA A 320 -6.26 -0.51 21.15
C ALA A 320 -5.38 -1.62 21.75
N GLU A 321 -5.59 -2.86 21.32
CA GLU A 321 -4.75 -4.00 21.68
C GLU A 321 -3.30 -3.81 21.22
N ALA A 322 -3.09 -3.38 19.97
CA ALA A 322 -1.75 -3.15 19.43
C ALA A 322 -1.00 -2.05 20.19
N VAL A 323 -1.69 -0.96 20.57
CA VAL A 323 -1.10 0.12 21.39
C VAL A 323 -0.78 -0.38 22.81
N ARG A 324 -1.69 -1.12 23.44
CA ARG A 324 -1.50 -1.73 24.78
C ARG A 324 -0.29 -2.66 24.82
N GLU A 325 -0.14 -3.47 23.77
CA GLU A 325 0.95 -4.45 23.61
C GLU A 325 2.21 -3.83 22.98
N ARG A 326 2.21 -2.49 22.78
CA ARG A 326 3.33 -1.74 22.22
C ARG A 326 3.83 -2.29 20.89
N TYR A 327 2.94 -2.58 19.94
CA TYR A 327 3.28 -2.82 18.57
C TYR A 327 3.92 -1.58 17.96
N ARG A 328 4.82 -1.80 17.00
CA ARG A 328 5.47 -0.72 16.27
C ARG A 328 4.63 -0.36 15.05
N PHE A 329 4.55 0.92 14.77
CA PHE A 329 3.67 1.44 13.72
C PHE A 329 4.44 1.92 12.49
N TYR A 330 3.74 2.06 11.36
CA TYR A 330 4.20 2.59 10.10
C TYR A 330 5.17 1.69 9.32
N SER A 331 5.95 2.32 8.38
CA SER A 331 6.70 1.64 7.32
C SER A 331 7.66 0.57 7.81
N TYR A 332 8.35 0.81 8.92
CA TYR A 332 9.29 -0.13 9.55
C TYR A 332 8.72 -0.85 10.77
N GLY A 333 7.44 -0.62 11.03
CA GLY A 333 6.74 -1.21 12.16
C GLY A 333 6.38 -2.67 11.98
N ASP A 334 5.45 -3.11 12.80
CA ASP A 334 4.87 -4.44 12.79
C ASP A 334 3.69 -4.50 11.79
N ALA A 335 3.05 -5.66 11.66
CA ALA A 335 2.00 -5.85 10.66
C ALA A 335 0.73 -6.46 11.27
N MET A 336 -0.34 -6.42 10.48
CA MET A 336 -1.59 -7.14 10.67
C MET A 336 -1.83 -8.09 9.50
N LEU A 337 -2.37 -9.28 9.79
CA LEU A 337 -2.96 -10.18 8.80
C LEU A 337 -4.46 -10.24 9.06
N ILE A 338 -5.24 -9.73 8.13
CA ILE A 338 -6.70 -9.74 8.20
C ILE A 338 -7.19 -10.84 7.27
N ILE A 339 -7.84 -11.87 7.83
CA ILE A 339 -8.42 -12.98 7.07
C ILE A 339 -9.92 -12.75 7.00
N TRP A 340 -10.42 -12.47 5.79
CA TRP A 340 -11.82 -12.13 5.56
C TRP A 340 -12.55 -13.27 4.83
N GLU A 341 -13.56 -13.85 5.49
CA GLU A 341 -14.30 -15.00 4.97
C GLU A 341 -15.54 -14.61 4.14
N GLY A 342 -15.70 -13.35 3.75
CA GLY A 342 -16.91 -12.80 3.13
C GLY A 342 -17.44 -13.49 1.86
N ARG A 343 -16.64 -14.35 1.21
CA ARG A 343 -17.09 -15.14 0.05
C ARG A 343 -17.68 -16.51 0.41
N ASN A 344 -17.28 -17.08 1.54
CA ASN A 344 -17.78 -18.42 1.94
C ASN A 344 -19.20 -18.36 2.51
N VAL A 345 -19.61 -17.24 3.11
CA VAL A 345 -20.97 -17.06 3.63
C VAL A 345 -22.02 -17.02 2.50
N VAL A 346 -21.66 -16.45 1.34
CA VAL A 346 -22.55 -16.42 0.17
C VAL A 346 -22.67 -17.80 -0.50
N ARG A 347 -21.63 -18.64 -0.45
CA ARG A 347 -21.67 -20.00 -1.03
C ARG A 347 -22.50 -20.97 -0.19
N SER A 348 -22.49 -20.84 1.14
CA SER A 348 -23.31 -21.69 2.02
C SER A 348 -24.79 -21.30 1.99
N SER A 349 -25.14 -20.03 1.84
CA SER A 349 -26.52 -19.57 1.72
C SER A 349 -27.17 -19.90 0.37
N SER A 350 -26.39 -19.98 -0.72
CA SER A 350 -26.92 -20.38 -2.05
C SER A 350 -27.08 -21.88 -2.21
N GLN A 351 -26.45 -22.72 -1.38
CA GLN A 351 -26.74 -24.16 -1.37
C GLN A 351 -27.94 -24.54 -0.52
N ASN A 352 -28.31 -23.73 0.48
CA ASN A 352 -29.49 -24.01 1.31
C ASN A 352 -30.84 -23.50 0.74
N VAL A 353 -30.83 -22.74 -0.36
CA VAL A 353 -32.09 -22.25 -1.00
C VAL A 353 -32.64 -23.20 -2.05
N GLN A 354 -31.93 -24.28 -2.45
CA GLN A 354 -32.39 -25.18 -3.47
C GLN A 354 -33.14 -26.45 -2.97
N ASP A 355 -33.27 -26.67 -1.65
CA ASP A 355 -33.89 -27.89 -1.11
C ASP A 355 -35.25 -27.67 -0.42
N GLU A 356 -35.83 -26.47 -0.41
CA GLU A 356 -37.14 -26.22 0.21
C GLU A 356 -38.34 -26.12 -0.75
N ASP A 357 -38.16 -26.22 -2.06
CA ASP A 357 -39.29 -26.21 -3.04
C ASP A 357 -39.53 -27.60 -3.69
N ARG A 358 -39.83 -28.61 -2.86
CA ARG A 358 -40.55 -29.81 -3.32
C ARG A 358 -41.97 -29.75 -2.79
N PRO A 359 -43.02 -29.77 -3.66
CA PRO A 359 -44.40 -29.82 -3.22
C PRO A 359 -44.67 -31.15 -2.52
N ARG A 360 -45.08 -31.10 -1.25
CA ARG A 360 -45.61 -32.27 -0.53
C ARG A 360 -46.97 -32.65 -1.17
N HIS A 361 -47.00 -33.78 -1.82
CA HIS A 361 -48.24 -34.42 -2.21
C HIS A 361 -49.05 -34.77 -0.96
N TRP A 362 -50.26 -34.22 -0.87
CA TRP A 362 -51.28 -34.66 0.07
C TRP A 362 -52.08 -35.74 -0.62
N ASP A 363 -51.93 -37.01 -0.24
CA ASP A 363 -52.85 -38.07 -0.58
C ASP A 363 -54.12 -37.91 0.26
N LEU A 364 -55.22 -37.57 -0.41
CA LEU A 364 -56.58 -37.72 0.09
C LEU A 364 -56.95 -39.20 -0.04
N LYS A 365 -57.11 -39.88 1.09
CA LYS A 365 -57.93 -41.08 1.15
C LYS A 365 -59.23 -40.79 1.94
N MET A 366 -60.30 -41.13 1.36
CA MET A 366 -61.70 -41.12 1.92
C MET A 366 -61.77 -41.72 3.30
#